data_1b0b494cac4a0cbbe2d69ebf63cc23a3
#
_entry.id   1b0b494cac4a0cbbe2d69ebf63cc23a3
#
_cell.length_a   1.000
_cell.length_b   1.000
_cell.length_c   1.000
_cell.angle_alpha   90.00
_cell.angle_beta   90.00
_cell.angle_gamma   90.00
#
_symmetry.space_group_name_H-M   'P 1'
#
loop_
_entity.id
_entity.type
_entity.pdbx_description
1 polymer ?
#
loop_
_entity_poly.entity_id
_entity_poly.type
_entity_poly.pdbx_seq_one_letter_code
_entity_poly.pdbx_strand_id
1 'polypeptide(L)'
;MKACVFPGQGAQFVGMGKDLYDNNPLAKEMFEMANEILGFRITDLMFAGTDEDLRQTKVTQPAIFLHSVILAKTLGDQFQPDMTAGHSLGEFSALVAAGALSFEDGLVLVSKRAMAMQKACEATPSTMAAVLALPDATVEEICASIKDEVVVCANYNCPGQLVISGSIPGIDQACEKLLAAGAKRALKLKVGGAFHSPLMEPARTELAAAIEATTINKPSCPVYQNVSTKAETCPETIKANLIAQLTAPVRWTQSVQNMIADGATHFIELGPGAVLQGLVKKINKEMTTEGMQ
;
A
#
# COMPACT_ATOMS: atom_id res chain seq x y z
N MET A 1 16.54 -15.68 -4.85
CA MET A 1 16.61 -14.51 -3.95
C MET A 1 15.29 -14.39 -3.19
N LYS A 2 15.34 -13.88 -1.96
CA LYS A 2 14.19 -13.65 -1.08
C LYS A 2 13.70 -12.21 -1.23
N ALA A 3 12.42 -12.04 -1.52
CA ALA A 3 11.74 -10.76 -1.59
C ALA A 3 10.77 -10.62 -0.43
N CYS A 4 10.98 -9.64 0.45
CA CYS A 4 10.02 -9.32 1.51
C CYS A 4 9.03 -8.27 1.00
N VAL A 5 7.74 -8.58 1.09
CA VAL A 5 6.67 -7.71 0.59
C VAL A 5 5.71 -7.32 1.70
N PHE A 6 5.23 -6.08 1.64
CA PHE A 6 4.46 -5.46 2.72
C PHE A 6 3.06 -5.05 2.21
N PRO A 7 1.99 -5.51 2.87
CA PRO A 7 0.62 -5.24 2.43
C PRO A 7 0.23 -3.78 2.63
N GLY A 8 -0.78 -3.37 1.88
CA GLY A 8 -1.44 -2.09 2.00
C GLY A 8 -2.85 -2.18 2.58
N GLN A 9 -3.60 -1.09 2.44
CA GLN A 9 -4.98 -0.98 2.91
C GLN A 9 -5.86 -2.09 2.33
N GLY A 10 -6.69 -2.69 3.19
CA GLY A 10 -7.53 -3.85 2.89
C GLY A 10 -7.05 -5.15 3.55
N ALA A 11 -5.84 -5.14 4.13
CA ALA A 11 -5.28 -6.30 4.84
C ALA A 11 -5.60 -6.32 6.36
N GLN A 12 -6.09 -5.20 6.92
CA GLN A 12 -6.38 -5.05 8.35
C GLN A 12 -7.52 -5.95 8.82
N PHE A 13 -7.43 -6.39 10.07
CA PHE A 13 -8.48 -7.12 10.78
C PHE A 13 -8.40 -6.84 12.29
N VAL A 14 -9.53 -6.96 12.99
CA VAL A 14 -9.59 -6.77 14.45
C VAL A 14 -8.78 -7.86 15.16
N GLY A 15 -7.93 -7.45 16.09
CA GLY A 15 -7.01 -8.34 16.82
C GLY A 15 -5.61 -8.40 16.20
N MET A 16 -5.36 -7.78 15.04
CA MET A 16 -4.04 -7.78 14.39
C MET A 16 -2.96 -7.22 15.31
N GLY A 17 -1.84 -7.93 15.44
CA GLY A 17 -0.67 -7.53 16.22
C GLY A 17 -0.79 -7.75 17.73
N LYS A 18 -1.95 -8.25 18.23
CA LYS A 18 -2.12 -8.49 19.66
C LYS A 18 -1.21 -9.60 20.18
N ASP A 19 -1.03 -10.65 19.43
CA ASP A 19 -0.13 -11.76 19.76
C ASP A 19 1.34 -11.32 19.79
N LEU A 20 1.77 -10.45 18.86
CA LEU A 20 3.09 -9.82 18.92
C LEU A 20 3.26 -8.98 20.19
N TYR A 21 2.25 -8.16 20.51
CA TYR A 21 2.27 -7.31 21.72
C TYR A 21 2.34 -8.14 23.00
N ASP A 22 1.56 -9.22 23.09
CA ASP A 22 1.48 -10.05 24.30
C ASP A 22 2.73 -10.92 24.52
N ASN A 23 3.39 -11.36 23.44
CA ASN A 23 4.42 -12.39 23.51
C ASN A 23 5.85 -11.89 23.20
N ASN A 24 6.02 -10.67 22.72
CA ASN A 24 7.34 -10.12 22.37
C ASN A 24 7.58 -8.77 23.06
N PRO A 25 8.57 -8.68 23.99
CA PRO A 25 8.87 -7.43 24.72
C PRO A 25 9.23 -6.25 23.81
N LEU A 26 10.00 -6.49 22.74
CA LEU A 26 10.35 -5.45 21.77
C LEU A 26 9.11 -4.97 21.03
N ALA A 27 8.24 -5.88 20.59
CA ALA A 27 6.99 -5.49 19.94
C ALA A 27 6.12 -4.64 20.86
N LYS A 28 5.98 -5.03 22.11
CA LYS A 28 5.23 -4.27 23.11
C LYS A 28 5.79 -2.85 23.28
N GLU A 29 7.10 -2.70 23.43
CA GLU A 29 7.77 -1.41 23.54
C GLU A 29 7.49 -0.54 22.31
N MET A 30 7.61 -1.11 21.10
CA MET A 30 7.36 -0.39 19.85
C MET A 30 5.89 0.02 19.68
N PHE A 31 4.94 -0.80 20.10
CA PHE A 31 3.52 -0.45 20.07
C PHE A 31 3.20 0.69 21.05
N GLU A 32 3.78 0.66 22.28
CA GLU A 32 3.58 1.76 23.23
C GLU A 32 4.24 3.05 22.74
N MET A 33 5.44 3.01 22.17
CA MET A 33 6.08 4.14 21.50
C MET A 33 5.17 4.71 20.38
N ALA A 34 4.53 3.84 19.60
CA ALA A 34 3.60 4.27 18.56
C ALA A 34 2.38 5.00 19.12
N ASN A 35 1.81 4.53 20.24
CA ASN A 35 0.72 5.22 20.92
C ASN A 35 1.14 6.65 21.36
N GLU A 36 2.38 6.81 21.86
CA GLU A 36 2.91 8.11 22.24
C GLU A 36 3.11 9.04 21.03
N ILE A 37 3.73 8.55 19.95
CA ILE A 37 3.96 9.30 18.71
C ILE A 37 2.65 9.77 18.08
N LEU A 38 1.64 8.90 18.05
CA LEU A 38 0.34 9.22 17.45
C LEU A 38 -0.54 10.09 18.33
N GLY A 39 -0.26 10.17 19.64
CA GLY A 39 -1.06 10.90 20.61
C GLY A 39 -2.40 10.26 20.96
N PHE A 40 -2.61 9.01 20.58
CA PHE A 40 -3.78 8.19 20.95
C PHE A 40 -3.42 6.71 20.95
N ARG A 41 -4.20 5.90 21.66
CA ARG A 41 -3.95 4.45 21.77
C ARG A 41 -4.48 3.71 20.52
N ILE A 42 -3.67 3.68 19.48
CA ILE A 42 -4.00 2.90 18.28
C ILE A 42 -4.10 1.41 18.57
N THR A 43 -3.35 0.92 19.57
CA THR A 43 -3.40 -0.46 20.03
C THR A 43 -4.79 -0.90 20.48
N ASP A 44 -5.57 0.00 21.11
CA ASP A 44 -6.92 -0.32 21.55
C ASP A 44 -7.84 -0.57 20.35
N LEU A 45 -7.66 0.22 19.28
CA LEU A 45 -8.41 0.04 18.02
C LEU A 45 -7.96 -1.21 17.26
N MET A 46 -6.65 -1.49 17.23
CA MET A 46 -6.11 -2.67 16.56
C MET A 46 -6.55 -3.97 17.23
N PHE A 47 -6.51 -4.03 18.56
CA PHE A 47 -6.71 -5.26 19.33
C PHE A 47 -8.18 -5.55 19.65
N ALA A 48 -8.99 -4.52 19.91
CA ALA A 48 -10.34 -4.67 20.39
C ALA A 48 -11.34 -3.65 19.79
N GLY A 49 -10.94 -2.85 18.80
CA GLY A 49 -11.84 -1.96 18.07
C GLY A 49 -12.82 -2.73 17.17
N THR A 50 -13.59 -1.99 16.39
CA THR A 50 -14.53 -2.54 15.41
C THR A 50 -13.92 -2.53 14.00
N ASP A 51 -14.50 -3.31 13.08
CA ASP A 51 -14.16 -3.23 11.66
C ASP A 51 -14.35 -1.82 11.09
N GLU A 52 -15.34 -1.07 11.60
CA GLU A 52 -15.61 0.32 11.22
C GLU A 52 -14.46 1.25 11.64
N ASP A 53 -13.97 1.10 12.86
CA ASP A 53 -12.82 1.87 13.36
C ASP A 53 -11.59 1.62 12.50
N LEU A 54 -11.31 0.34 12.18
CA LEU A 54 -10.18 -0.05 11.36
C LEU A 54 -10.32 0.33 9.87
N ARG A 55 -11.50 0.67 9.37
CA ARG A 55 -11.71 1.17 8.00
C ARG A 55 -11.39 2.64 7.83
N GLN A 56 -11.37 3.42 8.91
CA GLN A 56 -11.00 4.83 8.81
C GLN A 56 -9.55 4.95 8.34
N THR A 57 -9.31 5.62 7.21
CA THR A 57 -7.97 5.72 6.60
C THR A 57 -6.90 6.18 7.59
N LYS A 58 -7.24 7.11 8.47
CA LYS A 58 -6.35 7.62 9.53
C LYS A 58 -5.95 6.57 10.58
N VAL A 59 -6.71 5.47 10.70
CA VAL A 59 -6.42 4.32 11.59
C VAL A 59 -5.83 3.17 10.80
N THR A 60 -6.42 2.83 9.65
CA THR A 60 -6.02 1.70 8.80
C THR A 60 -4.53 1.72 8.46
N GLN A 61 -4.05 2.87 7.97
CA GLN A 61 -2.68 2.95 7.46
C GLN A 61 -1.64 2.81 8.58
N PRO A 62 -1.71 3.56 9.70
CA PRO A 62 -0.80 3.33 10.81
C PRO A 62 -0.88 1.91 11.39
N ALA A 63 -2.08 1.33 11.50
CA ALA A 63 -2.26 -0.01 12.04
C ALA A 63 -1.54 -1.08 11.21
N ILE A 64 -1.70 -1.07 9.88
CA ILE A 64 -1.01 -2.01 8.97
C ILE A 64 0.50 -1.78 8.99
N PHE A 65 0.94 -0.52 8.97
CA PHE A 65 2.35 -0.16 9.06
C PHE A 65 2.97 -0.71 10.35
N LEU A 66 2.35 -0.47 11.50
CA LEU A 66 2.83 -0.94 12.80
C LEU A 66 2.96 -2.45 12.83
N HIS A 67 1.91 -3.17 12.45
CA HIS A 67 1.97 -4.63 12.41
C HIS A 67 3.14 -5.12 11.55
N SER A 68 3.24 -4.61 10.33
CA SER A 68 4.25 -5.04 9.35
C SER A 68 5.69 -4.73 9.79
N VAL A 69 5.92 -3.50 10.27
CA VAL A 69 7.28 -3.05 10.66
C VAL A 69 7.72 -3.69 11.99
N ILE A 70 6.82 -3.77 12.97
CA ILE A 70 7.14 -4.39 14.26
C ILE A 70 7.44 -5.87 14.05
N LEU A 71 6.64 -6.58 13.24
CA LEU A 71 6.93 -7.96 12.87
C LEU A 71 8.33 -8.11 12.25
N ALA A 72 8.66 -7.29 11.25
CA ALA A 72 9.99 -7.33 10.62
C ALA A 72 11.12 -7.05 11.64
N LYS A 73 10.92 -6.13 12.58
CA LYS A 73 11.90 -5.82 13.63
C LYS A 73 12.07 -6.95 14.63
N THR A 74 11.00 -7.68 14.98
CA THR A 74 11.07 -8.82 15.92
C THR A 74 11.80 -10.02 15.34
N LEU A 75 11.94 -10.12 14.01
CA LEU A 75 12.75 -11.17 13.37
C LEU A 75 14.26 -10.97 13.57
N GLY A 76 14.72 -9.75 13.90
CA GLY A 76 16.13 -9.45 14.13
C GLY A 76 17.01 -9.94 12.98
N ASP A 77 18.05 -10.73 13.31
CA ASP A 77 19.01 -11.26 12.33
C ASP A 77 18.40 -12.26 11.33
N GLN A 78 17.18 -12.73 11.56
CA GLN A 78 16.48 -13.61 10.61
C GLN A 78 15.87 -12.81 9.46
N PHE A 79 15.68 -11.50 9.63
CA PHE A 79 15.20 -10.60 8.57
C PHE A 79 16.36 -10.21 7.64
N GLN A 80 16.56 -10.99 6.59
CA GLN A 80 17.61 -10.78 5.59
C GLN A 80 17.02 -10.85 4.17
N PRO A 81 16.27 -9.81 3.74
CA PRO A 81 15.76 -9.76 2.38
C PRO A 81 16.86 -9.40 1.39
N ASP A 82 16.84 -10.02 0.21
CA ASP A 82 17.65 -9.58 -0.93
C ASP A 82 17.04 -8.33 -1.59
N MET A 83 15.72 -8.14 -1.45
CA MET A 83 14.95 -7.01 -1.96
C MET A 83 13.63 -6.84 -1.19
N THR A 84 13.10 -5.62 -1.20
CA THR A 84 11.81 -5.32 -0.57
C THR A 84 10.88 -4.58 -1.52
N ALA A 85 9.58 -4.72 -1.31
CA ALA A 85 8.54 -3.92 -1.96
C ALA A 85 7.32 -3.81 -1.05
N GLY A 86 6.48 -2.80 -1.29
CA GLY A 86 5.23 -2.67 -0.56
C GLY A 86 4.13 -2.14 -1.47
N HIS A 87 2.89 -2.57 -1.22
CA HIS A 87 1.73 -2.12 -1.98
C HIS A 87 1.17 -0.83 -1.38
N SER A 88 1.25 0.29 -2.10
CA SER A 88 0.76 1.61 -1.65
C SER A 88 1.37 1.98 -0.28
N LEU A 89 0.59 1.96 0.79
CA LEU A 89 1.06 2.16 2.16
C LEU A 89 2.26 1.26 2.51
N GLY A 90 2.24 0.01 2.07
CA GLY A 90 3.28 -0.97 2.35
C GLY A 90 4.67 -0.54 1.86
N GLU A 91 4.77 0.41 0.92
CA GLU A 91 6.04 0.97 0.48
C GLU A 91 6.79 1.68 1.61
N PHE A 92 6.07 2.37 2.52
CA PHE A 92 6.66 2.95 3.73
C PHE A 92 7.17 1.86 4.68
N SER A 93 6.42 0.77 4.84
CA SER A 93 6.86 -0.37 5.63
C SER A 93 8.12 -1.01 5.04
N ALA A 94 8.18 -1.17 3.73
CA ALA A 94 9.35 -1.69 3.02
C ALA A 94 10.59 -0.81 3.22
N LEU A 95 10.43 0.52 3.17
CA LEU A 95 11.52 1.48 3.40
C LEU A 95 12.05 1.45 4.83
N VAL A 96 11.17 1.33 5.83
CA VAL A 96 11.60 1.18 7.23
C VAL A 96 12.29 -0.16 7.45
N ALA A 97 11.75 -1.23 6.89
CA ALA A 97 12.34 -2.57 7.00
C ALA A 97 13.73 -2.64 6.32
N ALA A 98 13.92 -1.95 5.20
CA ALA A 98 15.21 -1.82 4.52
C ALA A 98 16.15 -0.78 5.15
N GLY A 99 15.77 -0.10 6.24
CA GLY A 99 16.59 0.89 6.94
C GLY A 99 16.71 2.25 6.24
N ALA A 100 15.89 2.50 5.21
CA ALA A 100 15.86 3.81 4.54
C ALA A 100 15.17 4.89 5.37
N LEU A 101 14.20 4.51 6.21
CA LEU A 101 13.50 5.37 7.17
C LEU A 101 13.66 4.81 8.59
N SER A 102 13.71 5.68 9.59
CA SER A 102 13.52 5.27 10.99
C SER A 102 12.08 4.79 11.21
N PHE A 103 11.84 4.04 12.28
CA PHE A 103 10.49 3.63 12.67
C PHE A 103 9.61 4.85 12.96
N GLU A 104 10.14 5.80 13.71
CA GLU A 104 9.47 7.01 14.13
C GLU A 104 9.10 7.89 12.94
N ASP A 105 10.07 8.17 12.05
CA ASP A 105 9.82 8.96 10.83
C ASP A 105 8.81 8.26 9.91
N GLY A 106 8.94 6.95 9.73
CA GLY A 106 8.00 6.15 8.95
C GLY A 106 6.58 6.25 9.49
N LEU A 107 6.40 6.11 10.81
CA LEU A 107 5.08 6.21 11.46
C LEU A 107 4.49 7.63 11.34
N VAL A 108 5.31 8.66 11.55
CA VAL A 108 4.88 10.06 11.38
C VAL A 108 4.45 10.35 9.95
N LEU A 109 5.22 9.90 8.95
CA LEU A 109 4.87 10.08 7.54
C LEU A 109 3.58 9.33 7.18
N VAL A 110 3.42 8.09 7.65
CA VAL A 110 2.21 7.28 7.41
C VAL A 110 0.98 7.92 8.07
N SER A 111 1.12 8.44 9.27
CA SER A 111 0.04 9.16 9.95
C SER A 111 -0.36 10.44 9.19
N LYS A 112 0.61 11.25 8.77
CA LYS A 112 0.34 12.44 7.95
C LYS A 112 -0.29 12.10 6.61
N ARG A 113 0.20 11.03 5.94
CA ARG A 113 -0.38 10.51 4.70
C ARG A 113 -1.85 10.14 4.89
N ALA A 114 -2.15 9.37 5.93
CA ALA A 114 -3.49 8.92 6.23
C ALA A 114 -4.45 10.07 6.50
N MET A 115 -4.01 11.07 7.27
CA MET A 115 -4.82 12.27 7.58
C MET A 115 -5.03 13.14 6.34
N ALA A 116 -3.99 13.38 5.53
CA ALA A 116 -4.10 14.18 4.31
C ALA A 116 -5.03 13.51 3.29
N MET A 117 -4.93 12.18 3.13
CA MET A 117 -5.83 11.41 2.27
C MET A 117 -7.27 11.44 2.77
N GLN A 118 -7.50 11.29 4.09
CA GLN A 118 -8.83 11.40 4.69
C GLN A 118 -9.46 12.76 4.40
N LYS A 119 -8.72 13.84 4.62
CA LYS A 119 -9.15 15.22 4.35
C LYS A 119 -9.49 15.44 2.86
N ALA A 120 -8.68 14.91 1.95
CA ALA A 120 -8.95 14.99 0.51
C ALA A 120 -10.24 14.23 0.13
N CYS A 121 -10.49 13.07 0.73
CA CYS A 121 -11.72 12.30 0.53
C CYS A 121 -12.98 13.05 1.02
N GLU A 122 -12.88 13.72 2.16
CA GLU A 122 -13.98 14.52 2.74
C GLU A 122 -14.29 15.76 1.89
N ALA A 123 -13.25 16.37 1.29
CA ALA A 123 -13.40 17.56 0.45
C ALA A 123 -14.00 17.23 -0.93
N THR A 124 -13.70 16.05 -1.48
CA THR A 124 -14.15 15.67 -2.84
C THR A 124 -14.70 14.25 -2.83
N PRO A 125 -16.05 14.10 -2.83
CA PRO A 125 -16.70 12.78 -2.91
C PRO A 125 -16.23 12.00 -4.13
N SER A 126 -15.59 10.86 -3.88
CA SER A 126 -14.96 10.05 -4.92
C SER A 126 -14.89 8.58 -4.48
N THR A 127 -14.53 7.67 -5.38
CA THR A 127 -14.51 6.25 -5.06
C THR A 127 -13.57 5.47 -5.97
N MET A 128 -13.49 4.17 -5.74
CA MET A 128 -12.73 3.20 -6.55
C MET A 128 -13.61 2.01 -6.92
N ALA A 129 -13.22 1.30 -7.98
CA ALA A 129 -13.86 0.04 -8.34
C ALA A 129 -12.83 -1.00 -8.77
N ALA A 130 -13.04 -2.26 -8.35
CA ALA A 130 -12.24 -3.40 -8.79
C ALA A 130 -12.80 -3.97 -10.10
N VAL A 131 -11.95 -4.12 -11.11
CA VAL A 131 -12.27 -4.67 -12.43
C VAL A 131 -11.61 -6.02 -12.57
N LEU A 132 -12.38 -7.05 -12.94
CA LEU A 132 -11.90 -8.41 -13.06
C LEU A 132 -12.10 -8.96 -14.47
N ALA A 133 -11.08 -9.69 -14.93
CA ALA A 133 -11.10 -10.49 -16.15
C ALA A 133 -11.18 -9.69 -17.46
N LEU A 134 -10.61 -8.47 -17.48
CA LEU A 134 -10.32 -7.72 -18.70
C LEU A 134 -8.80 -7.49 -18.84
N PRO A 135 -8.28 -7.39 -20.08
CA PRO A 135 -6.93 -6.92 -20.32
C PRO A 135 -6.75 -5.48 -19.84
N ASP A 136 -5.56 -5.17 -19.29
CA ASP A 136 -5.24 -3.84 -18.77
C ASP A 136 -5.46 -2.74 -19.84
N ALA A 137 -5.03 -2.96 -21.08
CA ALA A 137 -5.21 -2.03 -22.20
C ALA A 137 -6.69 -1.68 -22.45
N THR A 138 -7.60 -2.66 -22.37
CA THR A 138 -9.03 -2.42 -22.53
C THR A 138 -9.57 -1.55 -21.40
N VAL A 139 -9.11 -1.78 -20.17
CA VAL A 139 -9.52 -0.95 -19.02
C VAL A 139 -9.00 0.48 -19.16
N GLU A 140 -7.74 0.64 -19.59
CA GLU A 140 -7.11 1.94 -19.84
C GLU A 140 -7.87 2.74 -20.93
N GLU A 141 -8.19 2.08 -22.05
CA GLU A 141 -8.96 2.70 -23.15
C GLU A 141 -10.34 3.17 -22.70
N ILE A 142 -11.05 2.35 -21.92
CA ILE A 142 -12.37 2.71 -21.40
C ILE A 142 -12.27 3.88 -20.41
N CYS A 143 -11.33 3.87 -19.47
CA CYS A 143 -11.10 4.99 -18.57
C CYS A 143 -10.77 6.27 -19.36
N ALA A 144 -9.87 6.17 -20.32
CA ALA A 144 -9.49 7.29 -21.19
C ALA A 144 -10.63 7.81 -22.08
N SER A 145 -11.66 7.00 -22.34
CA SER A 145 -12.84 7.42 -23.13
C SER A 145 -13.81 8.34 -22.37
N ILE A 146 -13.70 8.40 -21.05
CA ILE A 146 -14.54 9.25 -20.19
C ILE A 146 -13.83 10.60 -20.05
N LYS A 147 -14.39 11.65 -20.66
CA LYS A 147 -13.72 12.97 -20.75
C LYS A 147 -14.24 14.00 -19.76
N ASP A 148 -15.50 13.85 -19.33
CA ASP A 148 -16.17 14.83 -18.48
C ASP A 148 -15.98 14.58 -16.99
N GLU A 149 -15.35 13.46 -16.64
CA GLU A 149 -15.13 13.00 -15.27
C GLU A 149 -13.68 12.50 -15.07
N VAL A 150 -13.21 12.52 -13.84
CA VAL A 150 -11.91 11.92 -13.49
C VAL A 150 -12.09 10.43 -13.33
N VAL A 151 -11.44 9.65 -14.20
CA VAL A 151 -11.34 8.18 -14.08
C VAL A 151 -9.95 7.74 -14.52
N VAL A 152 -9.23 7.04 -13.66
CA VAL A 152 -7.88 6.53 -13.95
C VAL A 152 -7.70 5.11 -13.48
N CYS A 153 -6.75 4.39 -14.08
CA CYS A 153 -6.24 3.14 -13.55
C CYS A 153 -5.35 3.42 -12.34
N ALA A 154 -5.73 2.90 -11.18
CA ALA A 154 -5.10 3.21 -9.90
C ALA A 154 -4.18 2.08 -9.38
N ASN A 155 -4.58 0.81 -9.52
CA ASN A 155 -3.77 -0.32 -9.05
C ASN A 155 -3.75 -1.45 -10.08
N TYR A 156 -2.58 -1.74 -10.61
CA TYR A 156 -2.31 -2.91 -11.46
C TYR A 156 -1.91 -4.08 -10.55
N ASN A 157 -2.90 -4.80 -10.02
CA ASN A 157 -2.67 -5.78 -8.97
C ASN A 157 -2.10 -7.12 -9.47
N CYS A 158 -2.67 -7.67 -10.53
CA CYS A 158 -2.17 -8.85 -11.24
C CYS A 158 -2.88 -8.92 -12.60
N PRO A 159 -2.41 -9.72 -13.56
CA PRO A 159 -3.08 -9.90 -14.84
C PRO A 159 -4.58 -10.17 -14.68
N GLY A 160 -5.42 -9.33 -15.30
CA GLY A 160 -6.88 -9.39 -15.21
C GLY A 160 -7.48 -8.92 -13.89
N GLN A 161 -6.72 -8.25 -13.04
CA GLN A 161 -7.24 -7.61 -11.83
C GLN A 161 -6.65 -6.20 -11.69
N LEU A 162 -7.46 -5.20 -12.00
CA LEU A 162 -7.10 -3.80 -11.96
C LEU A 162 -8.12 -3.03 -11.11
N VAL A 163 -7.67 -2.00 -10.42
CA VAL A 163 -8.54 -1.08 -9.69
C VAL A 163 -8.53 0.27 -10.40
N ILE A 164 -9.71 0.81 -10.67
CA ILE A 164 -9.91 2.15 -11.20
C ILE A 164 -10.34 3.11 -10.09
N SER A 165 -10.01 4.38 -10.25
CA SER A 165 -10.20 5.42 -9.24
C SER A 165 -10.71 6.71 -9.90
N GLY A 166 -11.64 7.40 -9.25
CA GLY A 166 -12.19 8.64 -9.83
C GLY A 166 -13.39 9.22 -9.10
N SER A 167 -14.04 10.20 -9.75
CA SER A 167 -15.30 10.74 -9.29
C SER A 167 -16.40 9.67 -9.25
N ILE A 168 -17.38 9.83 -8.37
CA ILE A 168 -18.48 8.84 -8.27
C ILE A 168 -19.20 8.66 -9.63
N PRO A 169 -19.60 9.73 -10.34
CA PRO A 169 -20.25 9.58 -11.66
C PRO A 169 -19.32 8.94 -12.69
N GLY A 170 -18.03 9.29 -12.67
CA GLY A 170 -17.05 8.72 -13.60
C GLY A 170 -16.85 7.22 -13.37
N ILE A 171 -16.76 6.77 -12.12
CA ILE A 171 -16.65 5.36 -11.79
C ILE A 171 -17.93 4.60 -12.16
N ASP A 172 -19.13 5.20 -12.01
CA ASP A 172 -20.38 4.57 -12.43
C ASP A 172 -20.40 4.36 -13.95
N GLN A 173 -20.08 5.38 -14.74
CA GLN A 173 -19.95 5.24 -16.18
C GLN A 173 -18.89 4.21 -16.60
N ALA A 174 -17.74 4.23 -15.93
CA ALA A 174 -16.67 3.26 -16.21
C ALA A 174 -17.13 1.83 -15.94
N CYS A 175 -17.78 1.58 -14.81
CA CYS A 175 -18.29 0.24 -14.46
C CYS A 175 -19.28 -0.29 -15.50
N GLU A 176 -20.22 0.54 -15.98
CA GLU A 176 -21.17 0.15 -17.03
C GLU A 176 -20.45 -0.22 -18.34
N LYS A 177 -19.51 0.63 -18.80
CA LYS A 177 -18.74 0.38 -20.02
C LYS A 177 -17.85 -0.87 -19.91
N LEU A 178 -17.21 -1.08 -18.76
CA LEU A 178 -16.36 -2.23 -18.50
C LEU A 178 -17.15 -3.54 -18.49
N LEU A 179 -18.33 -3.55 -17.88
CA LEU A 179 -19.23 -4.70 -17.91
C LEU A 179 -19.70 -4.99 -19.34
N ALA A 180 -20.06 -3.96 -20.12
CA ALA A 180 -20.43 -4.09 -21.51
C ALA A 180 -19.29 -4.62 -22.40
N ALA A 181 -18.02 -4.30 -22.04
CA ALA A 181 -16.83 -4.79 -22.70
C ALA A 181 -16.44 -6.23 -22.27
N GLY A 182 -17.18 -6.86 -21.35
CA GLY A 182 -16.98 -8.25 -20.95
C GLY A 182 -16.25 -8.46 -19.64
N ALA A 183 -16.09 -7.42 -18.81
CA ALA A 183 -15.58 -7.61 -17.44
C ALA A 183 -16.47 -8.59 -16.68
N LYS A 184 -15.86 -9.58 -16.04
CA LYS A 184 -16.59 -10.50 -15.16
C LYS A 184 -17.18 -9.78 -13.94
N ARG A 185 -16.52 -8.74 -13.48
CA ARG A 185 -16.97 -7.85 -12.39
C ARG A 185 -16.37 -6.46 -12.55
N ALA A 186 -17.15 -5.45 -12.25
CA ALA A 186 -16.73 -4.08 -12.02
C ALA A 186 -17.47 -3.60 -10.76
N LEU A 187 -16.82 -3.69 -9.60
CA LEU A 187 -17.46 -3.52 -8.29
C LEU A 187 -16.86 -2.36 -7.54
N LYS A 188 -17.71 -1.40 -7.12
CA LYS A 188 -17.27 -0.34 -6.23
C LYS A 188 -16.71 -0.90 -4.93
N LEU A 189 -15.61 -0.33 -4.49
CA LEU A 189 -14.95 -0.69 -3.24
C LEU A 189 -15.53 0.15 -2.09
N LYS A 190 -15.52 -0.42 -0.89
CA LYS A 190 -15.89 0.29 0.34
C LYS A 190 -14.69 1.10 0.86
N VAL A 191 -14.32 2.14 0.11
CA VAL A 191 -13.20 3.06 0.44
C VAL A 191 -13.69 4.50 0.48
N GLY A 192 -12.97 5.35 1.22
CA GLY A 192 -13.38 6.72 1.46
C GLY A 192 -13.19 7.68 0.27
N GLY A 193 -12.42 7.29 -0.76
CA GLY A 193 -12.13 8.19 -1.87
C GLY A 193 -11.33 7.56 -3.00
N ALA A 194 -10.96 8.40 -3.97
CA ALA A 194 -10.25 8.03 -5.19
C ALA A 194 -8.73 8.05 -5.00
N PHE A 195 -8.20 7.05 -4.29
CA PHE A 195 -6.76 6.92 -4.09
C PHE A 195 -6.02 6.71 -5.41
N HIS A 196 -4.76 7.13 -5.47
CA HIS A 196 -3.88 7.00 -6.64
C HIS A 196 -4.47 7.65 -7.90
N SER A 197 -5.12 8.80 -7.74
CA SER A 197 -5.72 9.58 -8.80
C SER A 197 -5.38 11.09 -8.66
N PRO A 198 -5.63 11.92 -9.68
CA PRO A 198 -5.45 13.37 -9.57
C PRO A 198 -6.26 14.02 -8.44
N LEU A 199 -7.33 13.38 -7.97
CA LEU A 199 -8.14 13.87 -6.84
C LEU A 199 -7.41 13.85 -5.49
N MET A 200 -6.26 13.13 -5.42
CA MET A 200 -5.38 13.13 -4.24
C MET A 200 -4.31 14.23 -4.27
N GLU A 201 -4.32 15.14 -5.25
CA GLU A 201 -3.32 16.22 -5.35
C GLU A 201 -3.19 17.09 -4.08
N PRO A 202 -4.30 17.46 -3.38
CA PRO A 202 -4.18 18.19 -2.12
C PRO A 202 -3.42 17.39 -1.05
N ALA A 203 -3.68 16.07 -0.96
CA ALA A 203 -2.98 15.19 -0.03
C ALA A 203 -1.50 15.01 -0.42
N ARG A 204 -1.18 14.92 -1.72
CA ARG A 204 0.19 14.84 -2.23
C ARG A 204 0.98 16.08 -1.84
N THR A 205 0.41 17.26 -2.02
CA THR A 205 1.08 18.53 -1.70
C THR A 205 1.37 18.63 -0.20
N GLU A 206 0.42 18.26 0.66
CA GLU A 206 0.60 18.27 2.11
C GLU A 206 1.66 17.26 2.55
N LEU A 207 1.62 16.03 2.00
CA LEU A 207 2.59 14.99 2.32
C LEU A 207 3.99 15.31 1.78
N ALA A 208 4.11 15.93 0.62
CA ALA A 208 5.40 16.28 0.00
C ALA A 208 6.27 17.10 0.94
N ALA A 209 5.70 18.10 1.62
CA ALA A 209 6.44 18.92 2.58
C ALA A 209 7.00 18.09 3.76
N ALA A 210 6.24 17.09 4.22
CA ALA A 210 6.69 16.19 5.28
C ALA A 210 7.81 15.25 4.80
N ILE A 211 7.66 14.68 3.60
CA ILE A 211 8.69 13.81 3.00
C ILE A 211 9.99 14.61 2.76
N GLU A 212 9.90 15.83 2.24
CA GLU A 212 11.08 16.68 2.01
C GLU A 212 11.84 16.98 3.30
N ALA A 213 11.13 17.20 4.41
CA ALA A 213 11.72 17.45 5.72
C ALA A 213 12.29 16.20 6.40
N THR A 214 11.97 15.00 5.89
CA THR A 214 12.40 13.73 6.48
C THR A 214 13.72 13.25 5.86
N THR A 215 14.61 12.73 6.69
CA THR A 215 15.85 12.10 6.23
C THR A 215 15.54 10.71 5.67
N ILE A 216 15.90 10.48 4.41
CA ILE A 216 15.88 9.16 3.79
C ILE A 216 17.33 8.70 3.60
N ASN A 217 17.66 7.55 4.16
CA ASN A 217 18.98 6.93 4.04
C ASN A 217 19.01 5.96 2.86
N LYS A 218 20.22 5.56 2.46
CA LYS A 218 20.40 4.46 1.51
C LYS A 218 19.88 3.17 2.14
N PRO A 219 18.94 2.45 1.51
CA PRO A 219 18.44 1.17 2.02
C PRO A 219 19.52 0.08 2.00
N SER A 220 19.42 -0.89 2.89
CA SER A 220 20.30 -2.06 3.01
C SER A 220 20.16 -3.04 1.85
N CYS A 221 18.99 -3.06 1.20
CA CYS A 221 18.69 -3.82 -0.01
C CYS A 221 17.80 -2.97 -0.93
N PRO A 222 17.73 -3.26 -2.24
CA PRO A 222 16.87 -2.53 -3.17
C PRO A 222 15.40 -2.53 -2.75
N VAL A 223 14.73 -1.38 -2.88
CA VAL A 223 13.29 -1.22 -2.66
C VAL A 223 12.61 -1.01 -4.00
N TYR A 224 11.68 -1.89 -4.38
CA TYR A 224 10.91 -1.74 -5.62
C TYR A 224 9.72 -0.85 -5.35
N GLN A 225 9.76 0.37 -5.91
CA GLN A 225 8.75 1.40 -5.66
C GLN A 225 7.59 1.33 -6.66
N ASN A 226 6.39 1.70 -6.20
CA ASN A 226 5.15 1.53 -6.97
C ASN A 226 5.10 2.34 -8.26
N VAL A 227 5.74 3.52 -8.29
CA VAL A 227 5.74 4.43 -9.43
C VAL A 227 6.76 3.99 -10.48
N SER A 228 8.00 3.78 -10.08
CA SER A 228 9.10 3.42 -10.97
C SER A 228 9.11 1.95 -11.36
N THR A 229 8.58 1.09 -10.50
CA THR A 229 8.62 -0.38 -10.60
C THR A 229 10.03 -0.97 -10.55
N LYS A 230 11.05 -0.16 -10.30
CA LYS A 230 12.47 -0.53 -10.35
C LYS A 230 13.08 -0.66 -8.96
N ALA A 231 14.20 -1.36 -8.91
CA ALA A 231 15.08 -1.46 -7.76
C ALA A 231 15.71 -0.10 -7.44
N GLU A 232 15.28 0.54 -6.37
CA GLU A 232 15.78 1.85 -5.97
C GLU A 232 16.66 1.73 -4.71
N THR A 233 17.79 2.43 -4.76
CA THR A 233 18.74 2.54 -3.63
C THR A 233 19.19 3.98 -3.39
N CYS A 234 18.84 4.91 -4.29
CA CYS A 234 19.17 6.33 -4.20
C CYS A 234 18.13 7.07 -3.36
N PRO A 235 18.49 7.69 -2.24
CA PRO A 235 17.55 8.40 -1.36
C PRO A 235 16.74 9.48 -2.07
N GLU A 236 17.36 10.24 -2.98
CA GLU A 236 16.70 11.31 -3.72
C GLU A 236 15.61 10.76 -4.66
N THR A 237 15.90 9.65 -5.36
CA THR A 237 14.94 8.98 -6.22
C THR A 237 13.79 8.37 -5.40
N ILE A 238 14.13 7.73 -4.26
CA ILE A 238 13.13 7.18 -3.33
C ILE A 238 12.19 8.28 -2.86
N LYS A 239 12.71 9.43 -2.46
CA LYS A 239 11.94 10.59 -2.01
C LYS A 239 10.99 11.11 -3.10
N ALA A 240 11.50 11.30 -4.31
CA ALA A 240 10.70 11.77 -5.45
C ALA A 240 9.56 10.79 -5.79
N ASN A 241 9.83 9.49 -5.79
CA ASN A 241 8.83 8.46 -6.04
C ASN A 241 7.75 8.40 -4.94
N LEU A 242 8.13 8.55 -3.65
CA LEU A 242 7.15 8.62 -2.55
C LEU A 242 6.21 9.82 -2.69
N ILE A 243 6.73 10.98 -3.10
CA ILE A 243 5.91 12.18 -3.34
C ILE A 243 4.95 11.94 -4.49
N ALA A 244 5.40 11.32 -5.57
CA ALA A 244 4.55 11.04 -6.74
C ALA A 244 3.49 9.97 -6.49
N GLN A 245 3.71 9.06 -5.53
CA GLN A 245 2.91 7.84 -5.33
C GLN A 245 1.41 8.12 -5.09
N LEU A 246 1.04 9.21 -4.39
CA LEU A 246 -0.35 9.46 -4.02
C LEU A 246 -1.26 9.73 -5.22
N THR A 247 -0.71 10.29 -6.30
CA THR A 247 -1.44 10.63 -7.52
C THR A 247 -1.09 9.74 -8.70
N ALA A 248 -0.14 8.83 -8.52
CA ALA A 248 0.31 7.88 -9.53
C ALA A 248 -0.23 6.46 -9.25
N PRO A 249 -0.36 5.62 -10.28
CA PRO A 249 -0.81 4.25 -10.11
C PRO A 249 0.20 3.39 -9.33
N VAL A 250 -0.33 2.45 -8.55
CA VAL A 250 0.42 1.34 -7.97
C VAL A 250 0.61 0.27 -9.04
N ARG A 251 1.80 0.14 -9.56
CA ARG A 251 2.16 -0.81 -10.62
C ARG A 251 2.70 -2.10 -10.02
N TRP A 252 1.88 -2.77 -9.20
CA TRP A 252 2.29 -3.96 -8.45
C TRP A 252 2.70 -5.12 -9.36
N THR A 253 1.92 -5.38 -10.41
CA THR A 253 2.24 -6.42 -11.40
C THR A 253 3.64 -6.23 -11.98
N GLN A 254 3.95 -5.01 -12.42
CA GLN A 254 5.23 -4.68 -13.04
C GLN A 254 6.37 -4.74 -12.02
N SER A 255 6.13 -4.29 -10.78
CA SER A 255 7.13 -4.39 -9.70
C SER A 255 7.49 -5.85 -9.42
N VAL A 256 6.51 -6.73 -9.26
CA VAL A 256 6.74 -8.16 -9.03
C VAL A 256 7.43 -8.81 -10.24
N GLN A 257 7.05 -8.47 -11.47
CA GLN A 257 7.71 -8.98 -12.68
C GLN A 257 9.19 -8.57 -12.73
N ASN A 258 9.50 -7.32 -12.39
CA ASN A 258 10.89 -6.85 -12.34
C ASN A 258 11.69 -7.55 -11.22
N MET A 259 11.09 -7.71 -10.03
CA MET A 259 11.72 -8.48 -8.93
C MET A 259 12.05 -9.91 -9.36
N ILE A 260 11.14 -10.58 -10.09
CA ILE A 260 11.36 -11.93 -10.64
C ILE A 260 12.48 -11.92 -11.68
N ALA A 261 12.50 -10.94 -12.59
CA ALA A 261 13.55 -10.78 -13.59
C ALA A 261 14.92 -10.56 -12.96
N ASP A 262 14.96 -9.86 -11.82
CA ASP A 262 16.18 -9.62 -11.03
C ASP A 262 16.53 -10.78 -10.08
N GLY A 263 15.81 -11.91 -10.15
CA GLY A 263 16.15 -13.17 -9.50
C GLY A 263 15.35 -13.53 -8.25
N ALA A 264 14.26 -12.83 -7.94
CA ALA A 264 13.37 -13.23 -6.85
C ALA A 264 12.65 -14.55 -7.20
N THR A 265 12.73 -15.51 -6.30
CA THR A 265 12.04 -16.82 -6.43
C THR A 265 11.14 -17.13 -5.24
N HIS A 266 11.35 -16.41 -4.12
CA HIS A 266 10.63 -16.59 -2.87
C HIS A 266 10.14 -15.25 -2.34
N PHE A 267 8.83 -15.10 -2.21
CA PHE A 267 8.16 -13.90 -1.72
C PHE A 267 7.58 -14.15 -0.33
N ILE A 268 7.98 -13.34 0.63
CA ILE A 268 7.54 -13.40 2.02
C ILE A 268 6.70 -12.17 2.31
N GLU A 269 5.39 -12.34 2.53
CA GLU A 269 4.51 -11.26 2.96
C GLU A 269 4.62 -11.08 4.48
N LEU A 270 5.06 -9.89 4.90
CA LEU A 270 5.19 -9.50 6.30
C LEU A 270 4.11 -8.48 6.64
N GLY A 271 3.16 -8.89 7.45
CA GLY A 271 2.04 -8.03 7.83
C GLY A 271 0.71 -8.78 7.89
N PRO A 272 -0.41 -8.06 8.16
CA PRO A 272 -1.71 -8.70 8.31
C PRO A 272 -2.21 -9.29 6.99
N GLY A 273 -2.87 -10.43 7.06
CA GLY A 273 -3.52 -11.09 5.93
C GLY A 273 -2.58 -11.85 5.00
N ALA A 274 -3.06 -12.15 3.77
CA ALA A 274 -2.33 -12.94 2.77
C ALA A 274 -2.64 -12.45 1.34
N VAL A 275 -2.80 -11.15 1.18
CA VAL A 275 -3.25 -10.55 -0.10
C VAL A 275 -2.15 -10.63 -1.15
N LEU A 276 -0.94 -10.22 -0.80
CA LEU A 276 0.16 -10.14 -1.77
C LEU A 276 0.65 -11.50 -2.22
N GLN A 277 0.61 -12.51 -1.36
CA GLN A 277 0.88 -13.91 -1.73
C GLN A 277 -0.02 -14.35 -2.89
N GLY A 278 -1.33 -14.07 -2.76
CA GLY A 278 -2.31 -14.39 -3.80
C GLY A 278 -2.06 -13.63 -5.10
N LEU A 279 -1.63 -12.36 -5.04
CA LEU A 279 -1.31 -11.56 -6.22
C LEU A 279 -0.04 -12.08 -6.91
N VAL A 280 1.03 -12.38 -6.15
CA VAL A 280 2.28 -12.94 -6.69
C VAL A 280 2.00 -14.26 -7.42
N LYS A 281 1.22 -15.16 -6.83
CA LYS A 281 0.84 -16.44 -7.47
C LYS A 281 0.05 -16.26 -8.77
N LYS A 282 -0.77 -15.19 -8.88
CA LYS A 282 -1.48 -14.87 -10.12
C LYS A 282 -0.57 -14.25 -11.17
N ILE A 283 0.46 -13.51 -10.76
CA ILE A 283 1.47 -12.95 -11.66
C ILE A 283 2.38 -14.06 -12.21
N ASN A 284 2.89 -14.92 -11.32
CA ASN A 284 3.70 -16.06 -11.70
C ASN A 284 3.49 -17.23 -10.70
N LYS A 285 2.95 -18.34 -11.21
CA LYS A 285 2.60 -19.53 -10.41
C LYS A 285 3.81 -20.27 -9.86
N GLU A 286 4.97 -20.12 -10.49
CA GLU A 286 6.23 -20.80 -10.11
C GLU A 286 6.86 -20.19 -8.85
N MET A 287 6.48 -18.97 -8.48
CA MET A 287 7.05 -18.30 -7.31
C MET A 287 6.63 -19.00 -6.02
N THR A 288 7.56 -19.19 -5.11
CA THR A 288 7.23 -19.59 -3.73
C THR A 288 6.70 -18.39 -2.97
N THR A 289 5.62 -18.57 -2.24
CA THR A 289 5.01 -17.50 -1.40
C THR A 289 4.73 -18.03 -0.02
N GLU A 290 5.03 -17.25 0.99
CA GLU A 290 4.67 -17.50 2.39
C GLU A 290 4.29 -16.18 3.07
N GLY A 291 3.61 -16.27 4.23
CA GLY A 291 3.22 -15.12 5.03
C GLY A 291 3.67 -15.26 6.47
N MET A 292 4.03 -14.14 7.07
CA MET A 292 4.28 -14.01 8.50
C MET A 292 3.35 -12.92 9.05
N GLN A 293 2.70 -13.22 10.17
CA GLN A 293 1.73 -12.32 10.82
C GLN A 293 2.05 -12.14 12.30
#